data_424cd52b4b2681fedfa851647b05d421
#
_entry.id   424cd52b4b2681fedfa851647b05d421
#
_cell.length_a   1.000
_cell.length_b   1.000
_cell.length_c   1.000
_cell.angle_alpha   90.00
_cell.angle_beta   90.00
_cell.angle_gamma   90.00
#
_symmetry.space_group_name_H-M   'P 1'
#
loop_
_entity.id
_entity.type
_entity.pdbx_description
1 polymer ?
#
loop_
_entity_poly.entity_id
_entity_poly.type
_entity_poly.pdbx_seq_one_letter_code
_entity_poly.pdbx_strand_id
1 'polypeptide(L)'
;MRRINRLRGVLSPVLAGAAMVVAAVSALGSAAHSQSFGDLLGSAKKVAQAASVSDEQVVAYFSQMSDEMDRQNPLAPPRSPYAVRLAKLTSGLSSYDGLNLDIKAYLVDDVNAFAMGDGTVRVYAGLMDRFTDDEVRCVIGHEIGHVKLQHGQKRLKRALQQDAALSVAGTASGRVRRLASSELGGLIQNVLSAQHSQGAETASDDYALNFMAANRYPQQACPAAMDKLAAMGGGGGIGLLRTHPDPAQRAKRMRARIKG
;
A
#
# COMPACT_ATOMS: atom_id res chain seq x y z
N MET A 1 59.91 34.84 36.52
CA MET A 1 60.72 34.41 35.35
C MET A 1 59.76 34.15 34.18
N ARG A 2 59.74 35.09 33.35
CA ARG A 2 59.86 35.24 31.90
C ARG A 2 59.89 33.92 31.10
N ARG A 3 58.91 33.73 30.15
CA ARG A 3 59.25 33.61 28.74
C ARG A 3 58.00 33.87 27.87
N ILE A 4 58.16 34.89 27.06
CA ILE A 4 57.40 35.28 25.90
C ILE A 4 57.66 34.28 24.80
N ASN A 5 56.67 33.73 24.14
CA ASN A 5 56.87 33.07 22.85
C ASN A 5 55.85 33.59 21.82
N ARG A 6 56.46 34.05 20.77
CA ARG A 6 55.98 34.82 19.63
C ARG A 6 54.95 34.04 18.83
N LEU A 7 53.86 34.68 18.49
CA LEU A 7 52.97 34.37 17.41
C LEU A 7 53.72 34.52 16.07
N ARG A 8 53.91 33.41 15.37
CA ARG A 8 54.21 33.41 13.92
C ARG A 8 52.90 33.22 13.20
N GLY A 9 52.49 34.25 12.45
CA GLY A 9 51.35 34.19 11.51
C GLY A 9 51.68 33.23 10.37
N VAL A 10 50.78 32.30 10.16
CA VAL A 10 50.73 31.49 8.97
C VAL A 10 49.72 32.14 8.04
N LEU A 11 50.20 32.85 7.04
CA LEU A 11 49.42 33.33 5.92
C LEU A 11 48.90 32.11 5.12
N SER A 12 47.63 31.92 5.13
CA SER A 12 46.96 30.93 4.30
C SER A 12 46.97 31.31 2.81
N PRO A 13 47.32 30.43 1.89
CA PRO A 13 47.24 30.71 0.47
C PRO A 13 45.82 30.39 -0.03
N VAL A 14 44.86 31.30 0.21
CA VAL A 14 43.46 31.14 -0.26
C VAL A 14 43.18 31.98 -1.49
N LEU A 15 44.13 32.72 -2.02
CA LEU A 15 43.91 33.64 -3.15
C LEU A 15 44.44 33.16 -4.51
N ALA A 16 44.98 31.95 -4.64
CA ALA A 16 45.47 31.42 -5.93
C ALA A 16 44.50 30.45 -6.62
N GLY A 17 43.38 30.07 -5.98
CA GLY A 17 42.40 29.12 -6.53
C GLY A 17 41.24 29.75 -7.30
N ALA A 18 40.99 31.04 -7.13
CA ALA A 18 39.81 31.68 -7.73
C ALA A 18 39.97 32.12 -9.19
N ALA A 19 41.20 32.21 -9.69
CA ALA A 19 41.43 32.65 -11.08
C ALA A 19 41.41 31.52 -12.12
N MET A 20 41.58 30.25 -11.71
CA MET A 20 41.52 29.11 -12.63
C MET A 20 40.12 28.52 -12.84
N VAL A 21 39.16 28.81 -11.95
CA VAL A 21 37.78 28.31 -12.09
C VAL A 21 36.99 29.13 -13.10
N VAL A 22 37.31 30.42 -13.31
CA VAL A 22 36.61 31.28 -14.27
C VAL A 22 37.00 30.97 -15.71
N ALA A 23 38.22 30.48 -15.99
CA ALA A 23 38.63 30.09 -17.33
C ALA A 23 38.10 28.72 -17.79
N ALA A 24 37.77 27.82 -16.86
CA ALA A 24 37.21 26.51 -17.18
C ALA A 24 35.68 26.57 -17.45
N VAL A 25 34.98 27.56 -16.94
CA VAL A 25 33.53 27.75 -17.20
C VAL A 25 33.28 28.36 -18.57
N SER A 26 34.26 29.08 -19.15
CA SER A 26 34.12 29.68 -20.49
C SER A 26 34.37 28.69 -21.66
N ALA A 27 34.94 27.50 -21.38
CA ALA A 27 35.16 26.42 -22.37
C ALA A 27 34.06 25.36 -22.37
N LEU A 28 33.10 25.42 -21.43
CA LEU A 28 31.91 24.57 -21.40
C LEU A 28 30.67 25.29 -21.97
N GLY A 29 30.88 26.42 -22.60
CA GLY A 29 29.86 27.09 -23.35
C GLY A 29 29.59 26.36 -24.68
N SER A 30 28.39 25.80 -24.80
CA SER A 30 27.76 25.31 -26.04
C SER A 30 27.67 23.79 -26.21
N ALA A 31 27.49 23.03 -25.11
CA ALA A 31 26.63 21.88 -25.21
C ALA A 31 25.32 22.18 -24.43
N ALA A 32 24.65 23.28 -24.80
CA ALA A 32 23.21 23.31 -24.62
C ALA A 32 22.69 22.11 -25.42
N HIS A 33 22.39 21.01 -24.71
CA HIS A 33 21.54 19.98 -25.26
C HIS A 33 20.27 20.71 -25.67
N SER A 34 20.15 21.07 -26.92
CA SER A 34 18.87 21.36 -27.52
C SER A 34 18.09 20.06 -27.37
N GLN A 35 17.35 19.94 -26.26
CA GLN A 35 16.33 18.90 -26.18
C GLN A 35 15.49 19.10 -27.42
N SER A 36 15.58 18.15 -28.34
CA SER A 36 14.90 18.30 -29.62
C SER A 36 13.40 18.38 -29.29
N PHE A 37 12.68 19.16 -30.09
CA PHE A 37 11.22 19.19 -29.94
C PHE A 37 10.62 17.78 -29.95
N GLY A 38 11.29 16.80 -30.58
CA GLY A 38 11.00 15.39 -30.55
C GLY A 38 11.17 14.75 -29.16
N ASP A 39 12.21 15.14 -28.40
CA ASP A 39 12.43 14.63 -27.03
C ASP A 39 11.39 15.21 -26.06
N LEU A 40 11.01 16.48 -26.27
CA LEU A 40 9.95 17.14 -25.50
C LEU A 40 8.58 16.51 -25.78
N LEU A 41 8.27 16.25 -27.06
CA LEU A 41 7.07 15.51 -27.48
C LEU A 41 7.09 14.06 -26.98
N GLY A 42 8.23 13.40 -27.03
CA GLY A 42 8.42 12.05 -26.49
C GLY A 42 8.18 12.00 -24.97
N SER A 43 8.69 13.00 -24.25
CA SER A 43 8.48 13.12 -22.81
C SER A 43 7.03 13.48 -22.48
N ALA A 44 6.41 14.42 -23.20
CA ALA A 44 5.00 14.74 -23.03
C ALA A 44 4.08 13.56 -23.36
N LYS A 45 4.41 12.77 -24.40
CA LYS A 45 3.70 11.54 -24.75
C LYS A 45 3.85 10.47 -23.67
N LYS A 46 5.03 10.31 -23.07
CA LYS A 46 5.26 9.40 -21.93
C LYS A 46 4.48 9.83 -20.70
N VAL A 47 4.44 11.12 -20.37
CA VAL A 47 3.64 11.66 -19.27
C VAL A 47 2.14 11.49 -19.53
N ALA A 48 1.67 11.73 -20.75
CA ALA A 48 0.27 11.50 -21.12
C ALA A 48 -0.11 10.01 -21.09
N GLN A 49 0.81 9.12 -21.49
CA GLN A 49 0.61 7.67 -21.39
C GLN A 49 0.62 7.19 -19.93
N ALA A 50 1.49 7.73 -19.07
CA ALA A 50 1.47 7.46 -17.63
C ALA A 50 0.16 7.93 -16.96
N ALA A 51 -0.45 9.03 -17.47
CA ALA A 51 -1.75 9.50 -17.01
C ALA A 51 -2.93 8.63 -17.48
N SER A 52 -2.71 7.67 -18.40
CA SER A 52 -3.75 6.87 -19.05
C SER A 52 -3.78 5.40 -18.65
N VAL A 53 -3.21 5.01 -17.50
CA VAL A 53 -3.33 3.63 -16.99
C VAL A 53 -4.80 3.30 -16.77
N SER A 54 -5.32 2.31 -17.50
CA SER A 54 -6.72 1.90 -17.41
C SER A 54 -6.98 1.09 -16.12
N ASP A 55 -8.24 1.04 -15.71
CA ASP A 55 -8.63 0.29 -14.50
C ASP A 55 -8.36 -1.22 -14.68
N GLU A 56 -8.51 -1.76 -15.91
CA GLU A 56 -8.19 -3.15 -16.22
C GLU A 56 -6.68 -3.42 -16.08
N GLN A 57 -5.83 -2.48 -16.47
CA GLN A 57 -4.38 -2.59 -16.27
C GLN A 57 -4.02 -2.56 -14.78
N VAL A 58 -4.67 -1.72 -13.99
CA VAL A 58 -4.50 -1.68 -12.53
C VAL A 58 -4.89 -3.01 -11.90
N VAL A 59 -6.04 -3.59 -12.29
CA VAL A 59 -6.47 -4.93 -11.82
C VAL A 59 -5.45 -6.00 -12.21
N ALA A 60 -4.93 -5.98 -13.44
CA ALA A 60 -3.93 -6.95 -13.88
C ALA A 60 -2.58 -6.84 -13.13
N TYR A 61 -2.19 -5.65 -12.67
CA TYR A 61 -1.04 -5.50 -11.76
C TYR A 61 -1.34 -6.08 -10.39
N PHE A 62 -2.53 -5.85 -9.83
CA PHE A 62 -2.92 -6.47 -8.57
C PHE A 62 -2.92 -7.99 -8.67
N SER A 63 -3.40 -8.57 -9.76
CA SER A 63 -3.36 -10.02 -9.96
C SER A 63 -1.92 -10.58 -9.93
N GLN A 64 -0.95 -9.88 -10.56
CA GLN A 64 0.45 -10.28 -10.46
C GLN A 64 1.00 -10.15 -9.03
N MET A 65 0.61 -9.09 -8.29
CA MET A 65 0.99 -8.90 -6.88
C MET A 65 0.37 -9.98 -5.98
N SER A 66 -0.88 -10.36 -6.22
CA SER A 66 -1.58 -11.43 -5.49
C SER A 66 -0.89 -12.77 -5.70
N ASP A 67 -0.53 -13.11 -6.95
CA ASP A 67 0.23 -14.31 -7.28
C ASP A 67 1.61 -14.34 -6.59
N GLU A 68 2.28 -13.18 -6.51
CA GLU A 68 3.58 -13.08 -5.82
C GLU A 68 3.44 -13.25 -4.31
N MET A 69 2.42 -12.64 -3.71
CA MET A 69 2.12 -12.80 -2.28
C MET A 69 1.76 -14.24 -1.93
N ASP A 70 0.98 -14.94 -2.79
CA ASP A 70 0.64 -16.34 -2.61
C ASP A 70 1.85 -17.28 -2.75
N ARG A 71 2.87 -16.88 -3.52
CA ARG A 71 4.15 -17.61 -3.58
C ARG A 71 5.03 -17.41 -2.34
N GLN A 72 4.97 -16.22 -1.75
CA GLN A 72 5.80 -15.86 -0.58
C GLN A 72 5.20 -16.30 0.75
N ASN A 73 3.90 -16.56 0.81
CA ASN A 73 3.18 -16.89 2.04
C ASN A 73 2.46 -18.24 1.91
N PRO A 74 2.55 -19.13 2.91
CA PRO A 74 1.90 -20.43 2.86
C PRO A 74 0.38 -20.28 2.96
N LEU A 75 -0.32 -20.62 1.88
CA LEU A 75 -1.78 -20.73 1.88
C LEU A 75 -2.23 -21.91 2.78
N ALA A 76 -3.31 -21.70 3.50
CA ALA A 76 -3.94 -22.74 4.29
C ALA A 76 -4.52 -23.83 3.37
N PRO A 77 -4.11 -25.10 3.51
CA PRO A 77 -4.68 -26.20 2.73
C PRO A 77 -6.20 -26.31 2.89
N PRO A 78 -6.96 -26.72 1.89
CA PRO A 78 -8.43 -26.69 1.90
C PRO A 78 -9.09 -27.40 3.08
N ARG A 79 -8.43 -28.40 3.67
CA ARG A 79 -8.91 -29.15 4.84
C ARG A 79 -8.31 -28.68 6.16
N SER A 80 -7.50 -27.63 6.17
CA SER A 80 -6.98 -27.07 7.42
C SER A 80 -8.08 -26.40 8.24
N PRO A 81 -7.96 -26.33 9.56
CA PRO A 81 -8.94 -25.65 10.42
C PRO A 81 -9.18 -24.20 9.98
N TYR A 82 -8.14 -23.50 9.57
CA TYR A 82 -8.24 -22.10 9.10
C TYR A 82 -9.03 -21.99 7.81
N ALA A 83 -8.74 -22.81 6.79
CA ALA A 83 -9.48 -22.78 5.52
C ALA A 83 -10.95 -23.15 5.73
N VAL A 84 -11.24 -24.18 6.52
CA VAL A 84 -12.60 -24.63 6.84
C VAL A 84 -13.37 -23.53 7.59
N ARG A 85 -12.76 -22.93 8.64
CA ARG A 85 -13.36 -21.84 9.39
C ARG A 85 -13.63 -20.64 8.49
N LEU A 86 -12.64 -20.21 7.69
CA LEU A 86 -12.76 -19.06 6.80
C LEU A 86 -13.85 -19.29 5.74
N ALA A 87 -13.91 -20.46 5.12
CA ALA A 87 -14.94 -20.81 4.13
C ALA A 87 -16.36 -20.72 4.73
N LYS A 88 -16.53 -21.12 6.00
CA LYS A 88 -17.80 -20.94 6.72
C LYS A 88 -18.14 -19.47 6.95
N LEU A 89 -17.14 -18.66 7.34
CA LEU A 89 -17.33 -17.23 7.62
C LEU A 89 -17.65 -16.42 6.37
N THR A 90 -17.15 -16.86 5.20
CA THR A 90 -17.26 -16.15 3.91
C THR A 90 -18.19 -16.84 2.93
N SER A 91 -19.05 -17.74 3.40
CA SER A 91 -20.04 -18.41 2.57
C SER A 91 -20.93 -17.40 1.85
N GLY A 92 -21.00 -17.50 0.51
CA GLY A 92 -21.77 -16.57 -0.33
C GLY A 92 -21.07 -15.27 -0.70
N LEU A 93 -19.81 -15.06 -0.27
CA LEU A 93 -19.08 -13.81 -0.56
C LEU A 93 -18.24 -13.85 -1.83
N SER A 94 -18.10 -14.98 -2.51
CA SER A 94 -17.31 -15.08 -3.76
C SER A 94 -17.80 -14.12 -4.87
N SER A 95 -19.10 -13.81 -4.88
CA SER A 95 -19.70 -12.76 -5.71
C SER A 95 -20.59 -11.90 -4.83
N TYR A 96 -20.03 -10.85 -4.24
CA TYR A 96 -20.70 -9.99 -3.28
C TYR A 96 -20.63 -8.53 -3.71
N ASP A 97 -21.77 -7.82 -3.66
CA ASP A 97 -21.90 -6.39 -3.97
C ASP A 97 -21.25 -5.98 -5.32
N GLY A 98 -21.36 -6.86 -6.33
CA GLY A 98 -20.79 -6.65 -7.66
C GLY A 98 -19.27 -6.87 -7.74
N LEU A 99 -18.67 -7.45 -6.71
CA LEU A 99 -17.25 -7.83 -6.67
C LEU A 99 -17.09 -9.34 -6.84
N ASN A 100 -16.02 -9.74 -7.52
CA ASN A 100 -15.53 -11.13 -7.52
C ASN A 100 -14.43 -11.20 -6.46
N LEU A 101 -14.62 -12.00 -5.41
CA LEU A 101 -13.72 -12.08 -4.27
C LEU A 101 -13.05 -13.45 -4.18
N ASP A 102 -11.70 -13.46 -4.05
CA ASP A 102 -10.91 -14.65 -3.75
C ASP A 102 -10.36 -14.54 -2.31
N ILE A 103 -11.09 -15.11 -1.35
CA ILE A 103 -10.80 -15.01 0.08
C ILE A 103 -10.13 -16.28 0.57
N LYS A 104 -8.86 -16.19 1.02
CA LYS A 104 -8.07 -17.32 1.52
C LYS A 104 -7.34 -16.96 2.81
N ALA A 105 -6.94 -17.99 3.58
CA ALA A 105 -6.12 -17.83 4.77
C ALA A 105 -4.64 -18.07 4.46
N TYR A 106 -3.76 -17.22 5.06
CA TYR A 106 -2.33 -17.49 5.14
C TYR A 106 -1.97 -18.12 6.50
N LEU A 107 -1.11 -19.15 6.49
CA LEU A 107 -0.57 -19.76 7.70
C LEU A 107 0.59 -18.94 8.27
N VAL A 108 0.31 -17.69 8.65
CA VAL A 108 1.26 -16.74 9.22
C VAL A 108 0.72 -16.25 10.55
N ASP A 109 1.56 -16.28 11.60
CA ASP A 109 1.21 -15.87 12.97
C ASP A 109 1.34 -14.34 13.17
N ASP A 110 0.90 -13.54 12.19
CA ASP A 110 0.74 -12.10 12.37
C ASP A 110 -0.76 -11.78 12.48
N VAL A 111 -1.10 -10.76 13.26
CA VAL A 111 -2.47 -10.23 13.30
C VAL A 111 -2.65 -9.30 12.11
N ASN A 112 -3.06 -9.89 10.99
CA ASN A 112 -3.14 -9.16 9.74
C ASN A 112 -4.26 -9.68 8.83
N ALA A 113 -4.73 -8.80 7.95
CA ALA A 113 -5.53 -9.09 6.78
C ALA A 113 -5.25 -8.00 5.75
N PHE A 114 -5.50 -8.27 4.47
CA PHE A 114 -5.43 -7.25 3.44
C PHE A 114 -6.33 -7.62 2.26
N ALA A 115 -6.68 -6.61 1.47
CA ALA A 115 -7.33 -6.79 0.20
C ALA A 115 -6.57 -6.10 -0.93
N MET A 116 -6.62 -6.69 -2.12
CA MET A 116 -6.08 -6.14 -3.35
C MET A 116 -7.17 -5.70 -4.31
N GLY A 117 -6.82 -4.81 -5.22
CA GLY A 117 -7.79 -4.21 -6.15
C GLY A 117 -8.38 -5.15 -7.19
N ASP A 118 -7.90 -6.38 -7.28
CA ASP A 118 -8.45 -7.47 -8.11
C ASP A 118 -9.53 -8.31 -7.41
N GLY A 119 -9.82 -8.01 -6.13
CA GLY A 119 -10.77 -8.76 -5.30
C GLY A 119 -10.12 -9.86 -4.45
N THR A 120 -8.80 -10.01 -4.50
CA THR A 120 -8.06 -10.90 -3.58
C THR A 120 -8.15 -10.37 -2.16
N VAL A 121 -8.55 -11.24 -1.21
CA VAL A 121 -8.54 -10.97 0.23
C VAL A 121 -7.76 -12.08 0.93
N ARG A 122 -6.83 -11.70 1.80
CA ARG A 122 -6.05 -12.66 2.58
C ARG A 122 -6.19 -12.37 4.07
N VAL A 123 -6.52 -13.41 4.84
CA VAL A 123 -6.70 -13.35 6.30
C VAL A 123 -5.62 -14.22 6.94
N TYR A 124 -4.85 -13.68 7.87
CA TYR A 124 -3.76 -14.40 8.49
C TYR A 124 -4.24 -15.27 9.66
N ALA A 125 -3.60 -16.42 9.83
CA ALA A 125 -3.89 -17.34 10.94
C ALA A 125 -3.82 -16.64 12.30
N GLY A 126 -2.80 -15.80 12.51
CA GLY A 126 -2.65 -15.07 13.77
C GLY A 126 -3.80 -14.12 14.10
N LEU A 127 -4.47 -13.52 13.08
CA LEU A 127 -5.72 -12.79 13.29
C LEU A 127 -6.85 -13.76 13.65
N MET A 128 -7.00 -14.85 12.91
CA MET A 128 -8.06 -15.81 13.15
C MET A 128 -7.97 -16.46 14.53
N ASP A 129 -6.77 -16.69 15.06
CA ASP A 129 -6.58 -17.29 16.40
C ASP A 129 -7.00 -16.35 17.53
N ARG A 130 -6.89 -15.04 17.32
CA ARG A 130 -7.11 -14.03 18.37
C ARG A 130 -8.49 -13.38 18.31
N PHE A 131 -9.21 -13.54 17.21
CA PHE A 131 -10.49 -12.89 16.95
C PHE A 131 -11.64 -13.88 16.89
N THR A 132 -12.80 -13.49 17.42
CA THR A 132 -14.05 -14.26 17.28
C THR A 132 -14.52 -14.28 15.81
N ASP A 133 -15.44 -15.16 15.48
CA ASP A 133 -15.98 -15.29 14.13
C ASP A 133 -16.58 -13.97 13.60
N ASP A 134 -17.31 -13.24 14.47
CA ASP A 134 -17.94 -11.99 14.08
C ASP A 134 -16.92 -10.84 13.97
N GLU A 135 -15.88 -10.82 14.80
CA GLU A 135 -14.78 -9.88 14.67
C GLU A 135 -14.00 -10.12 13.35
N VAL A 136 -13.74 -11.39 12.98
CA VAL A 136 -13.12 -11.76 11.70
C VAL A 136 -14.02 -11.32 10.53
N ARG A 137 -15.35 -11.54 10.63
CA ARG A 137 -16.29 -11.04 9.59
C ARG A 137 -16.26 -9.54 9.45
N CYS A 138 -16.15 -8.80 10.56
CA CYS A 138 -16.02 -7.34 10.48
C CYS A 138 -14.73 -6.91 9.78
N VAL A 139 -13.58 -7.54 10.10
CA VAL A 139 -12.31 -7.26 9.40
C VAL A 139 -12.46 -7.57 7.91
N ILE A 140 -13.03 -8.72 7.55
CA ILE A 140 -13.30 -9.07 6.13
C ILE A 140 -14.20 -8.02 5.47
N GLY A 141 -15.26 -7.59 6.13
CA GLY A 141 -16.15 -6.53 5.63
C GLY A 141 -15.41 -5.20 5.41
N HIS A 142 -14.47 -4.87 6.28
CA HIS A 142 -13.60 -3.70 6.13
C HIS A 142 -12.67 -3.82 4.90
N GLU A 143 -12.04 -4.99 4.72
CA GLU A 143 -11.20 -5.26 3.55
C GLU A 143 -12.01 -5.24 2.24
N ILE A 144 -13.22 -5.83 2.22
CA ILE A 144 -14.14 -5.72 1.09
C ILE A 144 -14.50 -4.25 0.82
N GLY A 145 -14.65 -3.44 1.87
CA GLY A 145 -14.87 -1.99 1.75
C GLY A 145 -13.72 -1.30 1.01
N HIS A 146 -12.46 -1.66 1.29
CA HIS A 146 -11.31 -1.14 0.56
C HIS A 146 -11.34 -1.51 -0.93
N VAL A 147 -11.77 -2.74 -1.27
CA VAL A 147 -11.94 -3.17 -2.68
C VAL A 147 -13.06 -2.37 -3.34
N LYS A 148 -14.25 -2.34 -2.72
CA LYS A 148 -15.45 -1.70 -3.27
C LYS A 148 -15.26 -0.21 -3.53
N LEU A 149 -14.57 0.48 -2.62
CA LEU A 149 -14.27 1.91 -2.71
C LEU A 149 -13.00 2.21 -3.52
N GLN A 150 -12.36 1.16 -4.06
CA GLN A 150 -11.19 1.24 -4.93
C GLN A 150 -9.98 1.93 -4.28
N HIS A 151 -9.81 1.83 -2.96
CA HIS A 151 -8.73 2.52 -2.25
C HIS A 151 -7.35 2.06 -2.72
N GLY A 152 -7.13 0.75 -2.88
CA GLY A 152 -5.90 0.18 -3.42
C GLY A 152 -5.68 0.58 -4.88
N GLN A 153 -6.71 0.50 -5.72
CA GLN A 153 -6.62 0.85 -7.14
C GLN A 153 -6.22 2.32 -7.34
N LYS A 154 -6.83 3.24 -6.60
CA LYS A 154 -6.47 4.67 -6.62
C LYS A 154 -5.02 4.91 -6.16
N ARG A 155 -4.55 4.11 -5.20
CA ARG A 155 -3.16 4.18 -4.71
C ARG A 155 -2.18 3.67 -5.76
N LEU A 156 -2.41 2.49 -6.33
CA LEU A 156 -1.57 1.93 -7.37
C LEU A 156 -1.51 2.83 -8.60
N LYS A 157 -2.65 3.36 -9.03
CA LYS A 157 -2.72 4.30 -10.16
C LYS A 157 -1.83 5.53 -9.93
N ARG A 158 -1.84 6.09 -8.72
CA ARG A 158 -0.94 7.20 -8.34
C ARG A 158 0.53 6.77 -8.32
N ALA A 159 0.84 5.60 -7.78
CA ALA A 159 2.21 5.09 -7.77
C ALA A 159 2.75 4.89 -9.19
N LEU A 160 1.95 4.31 -10.09
CA LEU A 160 2.30 4.15 -11.51
C LEU A 160 2.47 5.48 -12.24
N GLN A 161 1.70 6.51 -11.87
CA GLN A 161 1.84 7.85 -12.43
C GLN A 161 3.14 8.55 -11.96
N GLN A 162 3.59 8.25 -10.75
CA GLN A 162 4.82 8.81 -10.18
C GLN A 162 6.07 8.08 -10.69
N ASP A 163 5.96 6.81 -11.01
CA ASP A 163 7.05 5.99 -11.53
C ASP A 163 6.94 5.81 -13.06
N ALA A 164 7.61 6.70 -13.79
CA ALA A 164 7.59 6.70 -15.26
C ALA A 164 8.16 5.39 -15.85
N ALA A 165 9.06 4.69 -15.17
CA ALA A 165 9.62 3.42 -15.64
C ALA A 165 8.60 2.29 -15.60
N LEU A 166 7.77 2.24 -14.56
CA LEU A 166 6.67 1.28 -14.44
C LEU A 166 5.51 1.62 -15.39
N SER A 167 5.20 2.90 -15.56
CA SER A 167 4.10 3.36 -16.42
C SER A 167 4.31 3.08 -17.91
N VAL A 168 5.54 3.22 -18.40
CA VAL A 168 5.89 2.98 -19.83
C VAL A 168 5.81 1.48 -20.18
N ALA A 169 6.03 0.60 -19.22
CA ALA A 169 6.04 -0.83 -19.45
C ALA A 169 4.65 -1.43 -19.79
N GLY A 170 3.56 -0.73 -19.45
CA GLY A 170 2.19 -1.23 -19.63
C GLY A 170 1.47 -0.78 -20.90
N THR A 171 2.00 0.21 -21.64
CA THR A 171 1.16 0.99 -22.56
C THR A 171 1.31 0.69 -24.05
N ALA A 172 2.40 0.06 -24.49
CA ALA A 172 2.67 -0.09 -25.93
C ALA A 172 1.74 -1.04 -26.67
N SER A 173 1.05 -1.96 -25.97
CA SER A 173 0.20 -2.99 -26.60
C SER A 173 -1.16 -3.21 -25.92
N GLY A 174 -1.55 -2.36 -24.96
CA GLY A 174 -2.77 -2.59 -24.17
C GLY A 174 -2.67 -3.79 -23.20
N ARG A 175 -1.55 -4.52 -23.21
CA ARG A 175 -1.30 -5.65 -22.30
C ARG A 175 -0.35 -5.22 -21.20
N VAL A 176 -0.68 -5.56 -19.96
CA VAL A 176 0.20 -5.36 -18.82
C VAL A 176 1.41 -6.29 -18.95
N ARG A 177 2.62 -5.72 -18.90
CA ARG A 177 3.85 -6.50 -18.87
C ARG A 177 3.91 -7.35 -17.60
N ARG A 178 4.36 -8.59 -17.72
CA ARG A 178 4.70 -9.38 -16.54
C ARG A 178 5.94 -8.76 -15.88
N LEU A 179 5.78 -8.37 -14.62
CA LEU A 179 6.86 -7.78 -13.83
C LEU A 179 7.76 -8.87 -13.25
N ALA A 180 9.04 -8.55 -13.06
CA ALA A 180 9.95 -9.39 -12.30
C ALA A 180 9.59 -9.35 -10.80
N SER A 181 9.95 -10.40 -10.04
CA SER A 181 9.64 -10.47 -8.60
C SER A 181 10.18 -9.29 -7.80
N SER A 182 11.34 -8.72 -8.18
CA SER A 182 11.89 -7.52 -7.54
C SER A 182 11.05 -6.26 -7.80
N GLU A 183 10.52 -6.10 -9.02
CA GLU A 183 9.62 -4.99 -9.38
C GLU A 183 8.27 -5.14 -8.65
N LEU A 184 7.72 -6.36 -8.61
CA LEU A 184 6.51 -6.67 -7.84
C LEU A 184 6.70 -6.43 -6.36
N GLY A 185 7.83 -6.83 -5.77
CA GLY A 185 8.18 -6.54 -4.39
C GLY A 185 8.19 -5.06 -4.08
N GLY A 186 8.75 -4.22 -4.96
CA GLY A 186 8.70 -2.77 -4.85
C GLY A 186 7.27 -2.20 -4.89
N LEU A 187 6.43 -2.68 -5.80
CA LEU A 187 5.02 -2.28 -5.87
C LEU A 187 4.22 -2.72 -4.64
N ILE A 188 4.39 -3.97 -4.20
CA ILE A 188 3.77 -4.50 -2.97
C ILE A 188 4.14 -3.62 -1.79
N GLN A 189 5.44 -3.32 -1.62
CA GLN A 189 5.93 -2.45 -0.55
C GLN A 189 5.29 -1.06 -0.63
N ASN A 190 5.22 -0.44 -1.80
CA ASN A 190 4.68 0.91 -1.97
C ASN A 190 3.15 0.97 -1.83
N VAL A 191 2.46 -0.09 -2.22
CA VAL A 191 0.98 -0.09 -2.29
C VAL A 191 0.36 -0.73 -1.05
N LEU A 192 0.84 -1.90 -0.60
CA LEU A 192 0.24 -2.62 0.52
C LEU A 192 0.77 -2.18 1.89
N SER A 193 2.05 -1.76 2.00
CA SER A 193 2.61 -1.32 3.29
C SER A 193 2.27 0.13 3.65
N ALA A 194 1.76 0.93 2.71
CA ALA A 194 1.42 2.31 2.96
C ALA A 194 0.12 2.42 3.78
N GLN A 195 0.12 3.30 4.78
CA GLN A 195 -1.07 3.58 5.59
C GLN A 195 -2.22 4.11 4.73
N HIS A 196 -3.42 3.68 5.04
CA HIS A 196 -4.63 4.28 4.49
C HIS A 196 -4.89 5.65 5.10
N SER A 197 -5.48 6.55 4.32
CA SER A 197 -5.91 7.84 4.86
C SER A 197 -7.08 7.67 5.84
N GLN A 198 -7.23 8.58 6.80
CA GLN A 198 -8.35 8.56 7.74
C GLN A 198 -9.72 8.52 7.02
N GLY A 199 -9.84 9.22 5.88
CA GLY A 199 -11.07 9.18 5.07
C GLY A 199 -11.33 7.80 4.47
N ALA A 200 -10.28 7.10 4.00
CA ALA A 200 -10.40 5.73 3.48
C ALA A 200 -10.78 4.75 4.59
N GLU A 201 -10.15 4.87 5.78
CA GLU A 201 -10.48 4.05 6.95
C GLU A 201 -11.93 4.28 7.40
N THR A 202 -12.34 5.55 7.48
CA THR A 202 -13.72 5.91 7.85
C THR A 202 -14.75 5.31 6.89
N ALA A 203 -14.50 5.40 5.59
CA ALA A 203 -15.38 4.86 4.57
C ALA A 203 -15.44 3.31 4.59
N SER A 204 -14.29 2.64 4.80
CA SER A 204 -14.24 1.18 4.92
C SER A 204 -14.86 0.68 6.22
N ASP A 205 -14.72 1.42 7.33
CA ASP A 205 -15.43 1.14 8.59
C ASP A 205 -16.95 1.24 8.43
N ASP A 206 -17.43 2.27 7.73
CA ASP A 206 -18.84 2.46 7.46
C ASP A 206 -19.37 1.34 6.56
N TYR A 207 -18.57 0.92 5.58
CA TYR A 207 -18.89 -0.23 4.74
C TYR A 207 -18.96 -1.53 5.58
N ALA A 208 -18.00 -1.75 6.47
CA ALA A 208 -17.98 -2.92 7.36
C ALA A 208 -19.23 -2.98 8.24
N LEU A 209 -19.65 -1.86 8.85
CA LEU A 209 -20.88 -1.81 9.64
C LEU A 209 -22.12 -2.12 8.80
N ASN A 210 -22.21 -1.59 7.59
CA ASN A 210 -23.31 -1.88 6.67
C ASN A 210 -23.29 -3.35 6.20
N PHE A 211 -22.09 -3.91 5.92
CA PHE A 211 -21.89 -5.31 5.61
C PHE A 211 -22.39 -6.23 6.73
N MET A 212 -22.03 -5.93 7.99
CA MET A 212 -22.48 -6.69 9.15
C MET A 212 -24.01 -6.66 9.28
N ALA A 213 -24.61 -5.47 9.14
CA ALA A 213 -26.06 -5.31 9.22
C ALA A 213 -26.80 -6.05 8.08
N ALA A 214 -26.34 -5.88 6.83
CA ALA A 214 -26.95 -6.50 5.65
C ALA A 214 -26.93 -8.04 5.73
N ASN A 215 -25.90 -8.61 6.33
CA ASN A 215 -25.73 -10.05 6.52
C ASN A 215 -26.28 -10.55 7.88
N ARG A 216 -26.94 -9.70 8.67
CA ARG A 216 -27.51 -10.01 9.99
C ARG A 216 -26.46 -10.46 11.01
N TYR A 217 -25.24 -9.94 10.91
CA TYR A 217 -24.18 -10.13 11.90
C TYR A 217 -24.18 -8.98 12.92
N PRO A 218 -23.73 -9.22 14.16
CA PRO A 218 -23.71 -8.19 15.20
C PRO A 218 -22.71 -7.09 14.89
N GLN A 219 -23.19 -5.88 14.59
CA GLN A 219 -22.32 -4.73 14.28
C GLN A 219 -21.36 -4.38 15.42
N GLN A 220 -21.70 -4.73 16.68
CA GLN A 220 -20.85 -4.49 17.85
C GLN A 220 -19.51 -5.26 17.80
N ALA A 221 -19.42 -6.29 16.97
CA ALA A 221 -18.15 -6.99 16.73
C ALA A 221 -17.09 -6.07 16.08
N CYS A 222 -17.50 -5.07 15.31
CA CYS A 222 -16.56 -4.14 14.68
C CYS A 222 -15.80 -3.27 15.70
N PRO A 223 -16.47 -2.49 16.56
CA PRO A 223 -15.74 -1.74 17.58
C PRO A 223 -15.04 -2.68 18.60
N ALA A 224 -15.53 -3.90 18.85
CA ALA A 224 -14.82 -4.87 19.70
C ALA A 224 -13.49 -5.33 19.07
N ALA A 225 -13.48 -5.59 17.75
CA ALA A 225 -12.26 -5.90 17.01
C ALA A 225 -11.25 -4.75 17.09
N MET A 226 -11.70 -3.50 16.93
CA MET A 226 -10.85 -2.32 17.04
C MET A 226 -10.28 -2.13 18.48
N ASP A 227 -11.07 -2.35 19.53
CA ASP A 227 -10.57 -2.31 20.92
C ASP A 227 -9.50 -3.37 21.16
N LYS A 228 -9.71 -4.56 20.64
CA LYS A 228 -8.74 -5.65 20.73
C LYS A 228 -7.43 -5.31 20.05
N LEU A 229 -7.50 -4.71 18.84
CA LEU A 229 -6.31 -4.19 18.14
C LEU A 229 -5.62 -3.08 18.92
N ALA A 230 -6.37 -2.14 19.51
CA ALA A 230 -5.82 -1.08 20.34
C ALA A 230 -5.08 -1.64 21.57
N ALA A 231 -5.65 -2.66 22.23
CA ALA A 231 -5.03 -3.31 23.37
C ALA A 231 -3.74 -4.07 23.00
N MET A 232 -3.64 -4.60 21.79
CA MET A 232 -2.46 -5.30 21.30
C MET A 232 -1.37 -4.33 20.80
N GLY A 233 -1.73 -3.12 20.39
CA GLY A 233 -0.87 -2.18 19.64
C GLY A 233 0.26 -1.54 20.44
N GLY A 234 0.37 -1.77 21.74
CA GLY A 234 1.42 -1.20 22.60
C GLY A 234 2.86 -1.64 22.29
N GLY A 235 3.08 -2.57 21.39
CA GLY A 235 4.37 -3.18 21.08
C GLY A 235 4.86 -3.09 19.62
N GLY A 236 4.16 -2.40 18.71
CA GLY A 236 4.66 -2.07 17.36
C GLY A 236 4.75 -3.22 16.35
N GLY A 237 4.26 -4.43 16.67
CA GLY A 237 4.46 -5.65 15.88
C GLY A 237 3.26 -6.14 15.04
N ILE A 238 2.10 -5.44 15.05
CA ILE A 238 0.87 -5.92 14.40
C ILE A 238 0.79 -5.39 12.97
N GLY A 239 0.75 -6.32 11.99
CA GLY A 239 0.70 -5.99 10.57
C GLY A 239 -0.48 -5.09 10.21
N LEU A 240 -1.66 -5.42 10.72
CA LEU A 240 -2.89 -4.66 10.44
C LEU A 240 -2.79 -3.20 10.90
N LEU A 241 -2.17 -2.91 12.04
CA LEU A 241 -2.03 -1.54 12.57
C LEU A 241 -1.04 -0.68 11.78
N ARG A 242 -0.10 -1.31 11.06
CA ARG A 242 0.84 -0.57 10.19
C ARG A 242 0.13 0.11 9.02
N THR A 243 -0.91 -0.51 8.50
CA THR A 243 -1.68 -0.02 7.35
C THR A 243 -3.01 0.63 7.73
N HIS A 244 -3.57 0.26 8.89
CA HIS A 244 -4.87 0.72 9.41
C HIS A 244 -4.70 1.36 10.80
N PRO A 245 -4.33 2.65 10.87
CA PRO A 245 -4.04 3.33 12.13
C PRO A 245 -5.27 3.62 12.99
N ASP A 246 -5.01 4.10 14.21
CA ASP A 246 -5.98 4.69 15.13
C ASP A 246 -7.17 3.79 15.54
N PRO A 247 -6.97 2.51 15.93
CA PRO A 247 -8.06 1.59 16.20
C PRO A 247 -8.96 2.09 17.35
N ALA A 248 -8.43 2.75 18.37
CA ALA A 248 -9.23 3.27 19.49
C ALA A 248 -10.19 4.39 19.04
N GLN A 249 -9.74 5.32 18.20
CA GLN A 249 -10.58 6.38 17.66
C GLN A 249 -11.65 5.79 16.71
N ARG A 250 -11.27 4.82 15.89
CA ARG A 250 -12.19 4.10 15.00
C ARG A 250 -13.28 3.36 15.79
N ALA A 251 -12.92 2.64 16.87
CA ALA A 251 -13.88 2.00 17.77
C ALA A 251 -14.92 2.99 18.34
N LYS A 252 -14.45 4.15 18.82
CA LYS A 252 -15.33 5.21 19.35
C LYS A 252 -16.31 5.70 18.28
N ARG A 253 -15.85 5.95 17.06
CA ARG A 253 -16.68 6.41 15.93
C ARG A 253 -17.69 5.36 15.52
N MET A 254 -17.30 4.09 15.40
CA MET A 254 -18.22 2.98 15.07
C MET A 254 -19.33 2.84 16.11
N ARG A 255 -19.01 2.92 17.40
CA ARG A 255 -20.03 2.89 18.48
C ARG A 255 -21.02 4.03 18.39
N ALA A 256 -20.56 5.23 18.06
CA ALA A 256 -21.46 6.37 17.87
C ALA A 256 -22.43 6.14 16.70
N ARG A 257 -21.92 5.60 15.59
CA ARG A 257 -22.72 5.30 14.39
C ARG A 257 -23.75 4.18 14.59
N ILE A 258 -23.45 3.16 15.41
CA ILE A 258 -24.39 2.04 15.69
C ILE A 258 -25.57 2.52 16.57
N LYS A 259 -25.37 3.55 17.38
CA LYS A 259 -26.40 4.07 18.30
C LYS A 259 -27.33 5.07 17.65
N GLY A 260 -26.95 5.74 16.57
CA GLY A 260 -27.75 6.70 15.80
C GLY A 260 -28.53 6.04 14.72
#